data_23670c160e68a38e8df303388bb99213
#
_entry.id   23670c160e68a38e8df303388bb99213
#
_cell.length_a   1.000
_cell.length_b   1.000
_cell.length_c   1.000
_cell.angle_alpha   90.00
_cell.angle_beta   90.00
_cell.angle_gamma   90.00
#
_symmetry.space_group_name_H-M   'P 1'
#
loop_
_entity.id
_entity.type
_entity.pdbx_description
1 polymer ?
#
loop_
_entity_poly.entity_id
_entity_poly.type
_entity_poly.pdbx_seq_one_letter_code
_entity_poly.pdbx_strand_id
1 'polypeptide(L)' 'MTDMEIETFLTVLRSGSMTAAAQALYITQPTLSARLQTLEDEVGTPLFVRGKGLRRLELTEAGTRFLPLAQRWQR' A
#
# COMPACT_ATOMS: atom_id res chain seq x y z
N MET A 1 -6.35 2.71 11.54
CA MET A 1 -5.94 3.37 10.28
C MET A 1 -5.36 4.72 10.61
N THR A 2 -4.16 4.99 10.14
CA THR A 2 -3.42 6.21 10.46
C THR A 2 -3.01 6.93 9.18
N ASP A 3 -2.67 8.22 9.32
CA ASP A 3 -2.14 8.99 8.19
C ASP A 3 -0.92 8.33 7.57
N MET A 4 -0.05 7.74 8.41
CA MET A 4 1.14 7.04 7.95
C MET A 4 0.80 5.84 7.07
N GLU A 5 -0.20 5.06 7.46
CA GLU A 5 -0.61 3.89 6.69
C GLU A 5 -1.23 4.28 5.35
N ILE A 6 -2.07 5.32 5.35
CA ILE A 6 -2.67 5.83 4.13
C ILE A 6 -1.59 6.40 3.20
N GLU A 7 -0.65 7.17 3.73
CA GLU A 7 0.47 7.67 2.94
C GLU A 7 1.29 6.53 2.35
N THR A 8 1.54 5.49 3.13
CA THR A 8 2.27 4.31 2.67
C THR A 8 1.55 3.67 1.49
N PHE A 9 0.25 3.44 1.61
CA PHE A 9 -0.57 2.86 0.55
C PHE A 9 -0.49 3.69 -0.75
N LEU A 10 -0.67 5.00 -0.64
CA LEU A 10 -0.64 5.88 -1.81
C LEU A 10 0.75 5.97 -2.41
N THR A 11 1.81 5.98 -1.58
CA THR A 11 3.19 6.01 -2.06
C THR A 11 3.53 4.75 -2.84
N VAL A 12 3.09 3.58 -2.35
CA VAL A 12 3.30 2.31 -3.06
C VAL A 12 2.65 2.37 -4.45
N LEU A 13 1.45 2.89 -4.54
CA LEU A 13 0.77 3.02 -5.83
C LEU A 13 1.50 3.97 -6.78
N ARG A 14 1.90 5.14 -6.30
CA ARG A 14 2.61 6.12 -7.10
C ARG A 14 3.98 5.63 -7.56
N SER A 15 4.66 4.91 -6.70
CA SER A 15 6.01 4.42 -6.98
C SER A 15 6.03 3.22 -7.92
N GLY A 16 4.96 2.44 -7.93
CA GLY A 16 4.82 1.29 -8.82
C GLY A 16 5.56 0.05 -8.37
N SER A 17 6.32 0.10 -7.27
CA SER A 17 7.02 -1.06 -6.73
C SER A 17 7.28 -0.88 -5.23
N MET A 18 7.45 -2.00 -4.54
CA MET A 18 7.79 -1.99 -3.10
C MET A 18 9.16 -1.37 -2.86
N THR A 19 10.14 -1.66 -3.73
CA THR A 19 11.49 -1.12 -3.61
C THR A 19 11.48 0.40 -3.73
N ALA A 20 10.84 0.93 -4.77
CA ALA A 20 10.78 2.36 -4.98
C ALA A 20 10.02 3.07 -3.86
N ALA A 21 8.93 2.47 -3.38
CA ALA A 21 8.15 3.06 -2.29
C ALA A 21 8.96 3.12 -0.99
N ALA A 22 9.68 2.04 -0.65
CA ALA A 22 10.52 2.02 0.55
C ALA A 22 11.59 3.10 0.46
N GLN A 23 12.21 3.28 -0.70
CA GLN A 23 13.20 4.33 -0.92
C GLN A 23 12.58 5.72 -0.75
N ALA A 24 11.40 5.94 -1.32
CA ALA A 24 10.71 7.23 -1.23
C ALA A 24 10.34 7.58 0.22
N LEU A 25 10.04 6.57 1.03
CA LEU A 25 9.66 6.76 2.43
C LEU A 25 10.84 6.67 3.40
N TYR A 26 12.05 6.40 2.88
CA TYR A 26 13.27 6.25 3.70
C TYR A 26 13.12 5.14 4.75
N ILE A 27 12.53 4.03 4.37
CA ILE A 27 12.34 2.86 5.23
C ILE A 27 12.77 1.59 4.50
N THR A 28 12.92 0.50 5.25
CA THR A 28 13.23 -0.79 4.67
C THR A 28 11.98 -1.42 4.07
N GLN A 29 12.15 -2.37 3.14
CA GLN A 29 11.02 -3.10 2.60
C GLN A 29 10.24 -3.90 3.66
N PRO A 30 10.90 -4.58 4.63
CA PRO A 30 10.15 -5.24 5.69
C PRO A 30 9.27 -4.29 6.50
N THR A 31 9.76 -3.09 6.78
CA THR A 31 8.95 -2.07 7.46
C THR A 31 7.77 -1.65 6.60
N LEU A 32 7.99 -1.45 5.32
CA LEU A 32 6.93 -1.11 4.37
C LEU A 32 5.86 -2.20 4.34
N SER A 33 6.29 -3.45 4.21
CA SER A 33 5.38 -4.61 4.20
C SER A 33 4.55 -4.69 5.48
N ALA A 34 5.19 -4.45 6.62
CA ALA A 34 4.49 -4.48 7.91
C ALA A 34 3.42 -3.41 8.00
N ARG A 35 3.71 -2.20 7.51
CA ARG A 35 2.73 -1.11 7.49
C ARG A 35 1.53 -1.43 6.61
N LEU A 36 1.79 -1.99 5.43
CA LEU A 36 0.71 -2.39 4.52
C LEU A 36 -0.12 -3.52 5.11
N GLN A 37 0.54 -4.48 5.77
CA GLN A 37 -0.16 -5.58 6.41
C GLN A 37 -1.08 -5.09 7.52
N THR A 38 -0.61 -4.14 8.33
CA THR A 38 -1.42 -3.55 9.38
C THR A 38 -2.67 -2.88 8.79
N LEU A 39 -2.49 -2.14 7.69
CA LEU A 39 -3.61 -1.50 7.03
C LEU A 39 -4.60 -2.54 6.48
N GLU A 40 -4.09 -3.57 5.83
CA GLU A 40 -4.95 -4.62 5.28
C GLU A 40 -5.70 -5.37 6.39
N ASP A 41 -5.05 -5.61 7.52
CA ASP A 41 -5.69 -6.24 8.67
C ASP A 41 -6.83 -5.38 9.22
N GLU A 42 -6.64 -4.08 9.28
CA GLU A 42 -7.68 -3.17 9.74
C GLU A 42 -8.85 -3.08 8.77
N VAL A 43 -8.56 -3.07 7.47
CA VAL A 43 -9.61 -3.06 6.44
C VAL A 43 -10.32 -4.42 6.37
N GLY A 44 -9.60 -5.50 6.71
CA GLY A 44 -10.16 -6.84 6.75
C GLY A 44 -10.00 -7.63 5.47
N THR A 45 -9.22 -7.11 4.52
CA THR A 45 -9.00 -7.78 3.24
C THR A 45 -7.71 -7.29 2.60
N PRO A 46 -7.03 -8.11 1.79
CA PRO A 46 -5.86 -7.64 1.04
C PRO A 46 -6.23 -6.53 0.07
N LEU A 47 -5.37 -5.53 0.00
CA LEU A 47 -5.53 -4.40 -0.92
C LEU A 47 -4.64 -4.54 -2.16
N PHE A 48 -3.56 -5.30 -2.04
CA PHE A 48 -2.64 -5.58 -3.14
C PHE A 48 -2.63 -7.06 -3.46
N VAL A 49 -2.55 -7.36 -4.76
CA VAL A 49 -2.36 -8.73 -5.22
C VAL A 49 -0.91 -9.10 -4.94
N ARG A 50 -0.70 -10.25 -4.31
CA ARG A 50 0.62 -10.77 -4.00
C ARG A 50 0.80 -12.10 -4.70
N GLY A 51 2.01 -12.30 -5.26
CA GLY A 51 2.31 -13.54 -5.94
C GLY A 51 3.72 -13.53 -6.47
N LYS A 52 4.26 -14.72 -6.68
CA LYS A 52 5.59 -14.87 -7.26
C LYS A 52 5.59 -14.40 -8.71
N GLY A 53 6.61 -13.66 -9.09
CA GLY A 53 6.80 -13.23 -10.47
C GLY A 53 6.00 -12.01 -10.88
N LEU A 54 5.27 -11.40 -9.95
CA LEU A 54 4.59 -10.15 -10.25
C LEU A 54 5.63 -9.04 -10.38
N ARG A 55 5.72 -8.44 -11.55
CA ARG A 55 6.63 -7.33 -11.81
C ARG A 55 6.02 -5.99 -11.45
N ARG A 56 4.70 -5.95 -11.34
CA ARG A 56 3.95 -4.76 -10.99
C ARG A 56 3.11 -5.03 -9.76
N LEU A 57 2.96 -3.99 -8.98
CA LEU A 57 1.96 -4.01 -7.92
C LEU A 57 0.60 -3.78 -8.54
N GLU A 58 -0.32 -4.69 -8.25
CA GLU A 58 -1.69 -4.59 -8.70
C GLU A 58 -2.60 -4.48 -7.48
N LEU A 59 -3.67 -3.71 -7.63
CA LEU A 59 -4.69 -3.63 -6.59
C LEU A 59 -5.65 -4.81 -6.72
N THR A 60 -6.09 -5.32 -5.57
CA THR A 60 -7.25 -6.20 -5.54
C THR A 60 -8.51 -5.37 -5.85
N GLU A 61 -9.63 -6.03 -6.02
CA GLU A 61 -10.91 -5.32 -6.13
C GLU A 61 -11.13 -4.41 -4.90
N ALA A 62 -10.84 -4.93 -3.72
CA ALA A 62 -10.94 -4.16 -2.48
C ALA A 62 -9.99 -2.96 -2.48
N GLY A 63 -8.76 -3.13 -2.98
CA GLY A 63 -7.80 -2.04 -3.10
C GLY A 63 -8.28 -0.95 -4.05
N THR A 64 -8.89 -1.34 -5.16
CA THR A 64 -9.45 -0.40 -6.12
C THR A 64 -10.57 0.44 -5.48
N ARG A 65 -11.42 -0.19 -4.66
CA ARG A 65 -12.49 0.51 -3.95
C ARG A 65 -11.95 1.39 -2.82
N PHE A 66 -10.84 0.98 -2.22
CA PHE A 66 -10.22 1.70 -1.12
C PHE A 66 -9.51 2.97 -1.60
N LEU A 67 -9.01 2.99 -2.83
CA LEU A 67 -8.22 4.09 -3.35
C LEU A 67 -8.90 5.46 -3.23
N PRO A 68 -10.17 5.64 -3.64
CA PRO A 68 -10.82 6.94 -3.48
C PRO A 68 -10.93 7.37 -2.02
N LEU A 69 -11.12 6.42 -1.11
CA LEU A 69 -11.21 6.71 0.33
C LEU A 69 -9.87 7.20 0.85
N ALA A 70 -8.77 6.55 0.44
CA ALA A 70 -7.43 6.94 0.83
C ALA A 70 -7.09 8.35 0.32
N GLN A 71 -7.46 8.63 -0.92
CA GLN A 71 -7.22 9.96 -1.51
C GLN A 71 -7.98 11.05 -0.76
N ARG A 72 -9.21 10.78 -0.37
CA ARG A 72 -10.00 11.74 0.43
C ARG A 72 -9.44 11.92 1.83
N TRP A 73 -8.89 10.88 2.41
CA TRP A 73 -8.28 10.94 3.73
C TRP A 73 -7.14 11.96 3.78
N GLN A 74 -6.37 12.07 2.72
CA GLN A 74 -5.19 12.95 2.66
C GLN A 74 -5.51 14.42 2.39
N ARG A 75 -6.71 14.77 2.13
CA ARG A 75 -7.08 16.17 1.89
C ARG A 75 -7.05 17.01 3.16
#